data_f84fd27d1da28821e62102c2ad420926
#
_entry.id   f84fd27d1da28821e62102c2ad420926
#
_cell.length_a   1.000
_cell.length_b   1.000
_cell.length_c   1.000
_cell.angle_alpha   90.00
_cell.angle_beta   90.00
_cell.angle_gamma   90.00
#
_symmetry.space_group_name_H-M   'P 1'
#
loop_
_entity.id
_entity.type
_entity.pdbx_description
1 polymer ?
#
loop_
_entity_poly.entity_id
_entity_poly.type
_entity_poly.pdbx_seq_one_letter_code
_entity_poly.pdbx_strand_id
1 'polypeptide(L)'
;PRQPWRAHRAIATEADGGRRGPPPTAQGNPGELTEPSPQRQMAEDEGLRRRGAPNESSERASRASSPKTTAQRAVAYKPDIRVRLTVLRDWWSVFRSRYMDSVFWITCFALACQFAVVTYRNVGPVQPEVETPKAYAKAAGKAVEEAAKAAAALRVGDAALACLNYPGGWMWPLAVAALVTYLLRRKSTVYLLDFSLFEPPEEWKKSQAELVQLMNNIGRSMKSYEEPDLEFMAKVLGNSGTGDATAWPPGILQCEDPTKQQDQTMVAARHEAETVICSTLQRLFESTGLKPKQVDFLIINCSLFSPTPSLCAMASNRFGLRSNCRTFNLSGQGCSASLLSVDLAAELLQNNPCSLAVVVSTELITQSLYHGHEKAFLLQNTLFRCGGAAVALTNKASLIGRAKYRLRHLVRTQITDDESYSAVFQCEDGSGATGVRLSKKIVEVAGNAMKVNLTQLGPLVLPLSEQLRVVWSLLRRSPKRYLPSFKAAIDHFCIHAGGRAVLDGIEKNLKLDPDDMLPSRTVLRERGNTSSSSIWYELRYIEEHAN
;
A
#
# COMPACT_ATOMS: atom_id res chain seq x y z
N PRO A 1 -21.37 -29.53 11.02
CA PRO A 1 -20.48 -30.25 11.89
C PRO A 1 -19.04 -30.11 11.37
N ARG A 2 -18.21 -29.48 12.18
CA ARG A 2 -16.80 -29.23 11.86
C ARG A 2 -16.00 -30.50 12.12
N GLN A 3 -15.22 -30.97 11.12
CA GLN A 3 -14.19 -31.97 11.35
C GLN A 3 -12.82 -31.27 11.50
N PRO A 4 -11.96 -31.72 12.43
CA PRO A 4 -10.65 -31.14 12.66
C PRO A 4 -9.57 -31.74 11.74
N TRP A 5 -8.60 -30.92 11.40
CA TRP A 5 -7.41 -31.22 10.60
C TRP A 5 -6.62 -32.38 11.20
N ARG A 6 -6.40 -33.46 10.41
CA ARG A 6 -5.46 -34.54 10.72
C ARG A 6 -4.12 -34.24 10.05
N ALA A 7 -3.09 -34.12 10.87
CA ALA A 7 -1.70 -34.12 10.44
C ALA A 7 -1.30 -35.55 10.00
N HIS A 8 -0.86 -35.71 8.78
CA HIS A 8 -0.22 -36.96 8.32
C HIS A 8 1.22 -37.00 8.83
N ARG A 9 1.49 -37.89 9.81
CA ARG A 9 2.82 -38.37 10.16
C ARG A 9 3.24 -39.40 9.11
N ALA A 10 4.38 -39.20 8.45
CA ALA A 10 5.05 -40.21 7.69
C ALA A 10 5.69 -41.22 8.67
N ILE A 11 5.35 -42.47 8.50
CA ILE A 11 5.94 -43.62 9.23
C ILE A 11 7.21 -44.03 8.46
N ALA A 12 8.36 -43.89 9.12
CA ALA A 12 9.60 -44.53 8.68
C ALA A 12 9.63 -45.95 9.24
N THR A 13 9.72 -46.94 8.37
CA THR A 13 9.97 -48.33 8.71
C THR A 13 11.48 -48.55 8.94
N GLU A 14 11.81 -49.07 10.13
CA GLU A 14 13.11 -49.60 10.46
C GLU A 14 13.43 -50.90 9.66
N ALA A 15 14.68 -51.03 9.22
CA ALA A 15 15.31 -52.32 8.96
C ALA A 15 16.82 -52.24 9.23
N ASP A 16 17.16 -52.80 10.35
CA ASP A 16 18.22 -53.76 10.66
C ASP A 16 19.71 -53.51 10.26
N GLY A 17 20.52 -53.45 11.31
CA GLY A 17 21.67 -54.31 11.59
C GLY A 17 23.01 -54.04 10.88
N GLY A 18 24.00 -53.51 11.60
CA GLY A 18 25.38 -53.59 11.16
C GLY A 18 26.42 -52.82 11.98
N ARG A 19 26.90 -53.42 13.03
CA ARG A 19 28.04 -52.94 13.83
C ARG A 19 29.31 -52.80 12.98
N ARG A 20 30.02 -51.68 13.02
CA ARG A 20 31.49 -51.58 12.93
C ARG A 20 31.98 -50.35 13.69
N GLY A 21 33.10 -50.58 14.43
CA GLY A 21 33.69 -49.67 15.41
C GLY A 21 34.50 -48.50 14.82
N PRO A 22 35.06 -47.66 15.69
CA PRO A 22 35.62 -46.37 15.31
C PRO A 22 37.05 -46.47 14.75
N PRO A 23 37.45 -45.60 13.82
CA PRO A 23 38.84 -45.46 13.41
C PRO A 23 39.62 -44.51 14.34
N PRO A 24 40.97 -44.58 14.34
CA PRO A 24 41.84 -44.06 15.38
C PRO A 24 42.19 -42.57 15.18
N THR A 25 42.50 -41.96 16.33
CA THR A 25 43.09 -40.65 16.50
C THR A 25 44.43 -40.47 15.79
N ALA A 26 44.57 -39.37 15.04
CA ALA A 26 45.88 -38.84 14.65
C ALA A 26 46.03 -37.42 15.20
N GLN A 27 47.00 -37.27 16.08
CA GLN A 27 47.52 -36.01 16.60
C GLN A 27 48.35 -35.30 15.53
N GLY A 28 48.16 -33.97 15.40
CA GLY A 28 49.02 -33.11 14.63
C GLY A 28 48.76 -31.64 15.04
N ASN A 29 49.73 -31.02 15.64
CA ASN A 29 49.71 -29.74 16.34
C ASN A 29 49.86 -28.52 15.40
N PRO A 30 49.66 -27.29 15.87
CA PRO A 30 48.97 -26.19 15.20
C PRO A 30 49.91 -25.15 14.59
N GLY A 31 49.42 -24.51 13.55
CA GLY A 31 49.98 -23.24 13.05
C GLY A 31 48.94 -22.15 13.24
N GLU A 32 49.22 -21.24 14.14
CA GLU A 32 48.48 -20.00 14.37
C GLU A 32 48.39 -19.17 13.10
N LEU A 33 47.18 -18.88 12.66
CA LEU A 33 46.85 -17.71 11.83
C LEU A 33 45.85 -16.88 12.60
N THR A 34 46.35 -15.81 13.23
CA THR A 34 45.59 -14.80 13.92
C THR A 34 44.81 -13.96 12.90
N GLU A 35 43.48 -14.00 12.97
CA GLU A 35 42.61 -13.03 12.32
C GLU A 35 42.71 -11.68 13.04
N PRO A 36 42.80 -10.55 12.31
CA PRO A 36 42.78 -9.23 12.95
C PRO A 36 41.34 -8.81 13.34
N SER A 37 41.21 -8.31 14.56
CA SER A 37 39.98 -7.84 15.17
C SER A 37 39.40 -6.62 14.45
N PRO A 38 38.07 -6.38 14.55
CA PRO A 38 37.33 -5.33 13.82
C PRO A 38 37.66 -3.87 14.21
N GLN A 39 38.56 -3.64 15.15
CA GLN A 39 38.90 -2.28 15.63
C GLN A 39 39.94 -1.53 14.78
N ARG A 40 40.55 -2.14 13.77
CA ARG A 40 41.56 -1.45 12.93
C ARG A 40 40.99 -0.81 11.65
N GLN A 41 39.76 -1.10 11.26
CA GLN A 41 39.16 -0.49 10.06
C GLN A 41 38.50 0.90 10.30
N MET A 42 38.31 1.31 11.55
CA MET A 42 37.78 2.65 11.85
C MET A 42 38.84 3.78 11.92
N ALA A 43 40.13 3.46 11.89
CA ALA A 43 41.20 4.44 12.01
C ALA A 43 41.75 4.96 10.67
N GLU A 44 41.43 4.29 9.54
CA GLU A 44 41.90 4.74 8.22
C GLU A 44 40.96 5.72 7.51
N ASP A 45 39.71 5.81 7.93
CA ASP A 45 38.69 6.69 7.31
C ASP A 45 38.70 8.14 7.89
N GLU A 46 39.36 8.39 9.01
CA GLU A 46 39.53 9.76 9.55
C GLU A 46 40.75 10.53 8.98
N GLY A 47 41.63 9.87 8.26
CA GLY A 47 42.86 10.45 7.69
C GLY A 47 42.68 11.25 6.39
N LEU A 48 41.56 11.14 5.71
CA LEU A 48 41.35 11.68 4.35
C LEU A 48 40.51 12.97 4.28
N ARG A 49 40.13 13.55 5.42
CA ARG A 49 39.31 14.80 5.46
C ARG A 49 40.06 16.08 5.83
N ARG A 50 41.39 16.07 5.88
CA ARG A 50 42.18 17.27 6.17
C ARG A 50 43.27 17.51 5.13
N ARG A 51 42.91 17.86 3.88
CA ARG A 51 43.80 18.61 2.98
C ARG A 51 42.95 19.20 1.85
N GLY A 52 42.88 20.54 1.78
CA GLY A 52 42.45 21.24 0.58
C GLY A 52 41.48 22.40 0.81
N ALA A 53 41.87 23.44 1.51
CA ALA A 53 41.30 24.77 1.32
C ALA A 53 42.38 25.65 0.69
N PRO A 54 42.17 26.27 -0.47
CA PRO A 54 43.02 27.34 -0.93
C PRO A 54 42.56 28.69 -0.34
N ASN A 55 43.55 29.40 0.10
CA ASN A 55 43.57 30.78 0.55
C ASN A 55 43.40 31.68 -0.68
N GLU A 56 42.41 32.56 -0.72
CA GLU A 56 42.44 33.74 -1.59
C GLU A 56 42.10 34.97 -0.77
N SER A 57 43.17 35.71 -0.52
CA SER A 57 43.16 37.10 -0.05
C SER A 57 43.30 38.02 -1.26
N SER A 58 42.65 39.19 -1.15
CA SER A 58 42.83 40.44 -1.90
C SER A 58 42.08 40.58 -3.23
N GLU A 59 41.04 41.40 -3.17
CA GLU A 59 41.06 42.70 -3.83
C GLU A 59 39.89 43.59 -3.36
N ARG A 60 40.24 44.68 -2.73
CA ARG A 60 39.36 45.82 -2.46
C ARG A 60 39.33 46.72 -3.69
N ALA A 61 38.11 47.10 -4.12
CA ALA A 61 37.88 48.50 -4.55
C ALA A 61 36.36 48.77 -4.75
N SER A 62 35.88 49.65 -3.87
CA SER A 62 34.93 50.74 -4.10
C SER A 62 33.75 50.56 -5.07
N ARG A 63 32.51 50.56 -4.50
CA ARG A 63 31.49 51.55 -4.85
C ARG A 63 30.45 51.67 -3.74
N ALA A 64 30.42 52.83 -3.13
CA ALA A 64 29.43 53.29 -2.20
C ALA A 64 28.07 53.43 -2.92
N SER A 65 27.02 52.84 -2.35
CA SER A 65 25.64 53.33 -2.56
C SER A 65 24.86 53.09 -1.28
N SER A 66 24.27 54.17 -0.80
CA SER A 66 23.51 54.48 0.41
C SER A 66 22.63 53.39 0.99
N PRO A 67 22.40 53.41 2.32
CA PRO A 67 21.47 52.50 2.98
C PRO A 67 20.01 52.93 2.70
N LYS A 68 19.33 52.17 1.89
CA LYS A 68 17.85 52.27 1.80
C LYS A 68 17.25 51.54 3.01
N THR A 69 16.68 52.35 3.88
CA THR A 69 15.81 52.05 5.02
C THR A 69 15.09 50.71 4.97
N THR A 70 15.40 49.88 5.98
CA THR A 70 14.71 48.61 6.31
C THR A 70 13.34 48.87 6.97
N ALA A 71 12.52 49.71 6.39
CA ALA A 71 11.22 50.10 6.94
C ALA A 71 10.07 49.92 5.95
N GLN A 72 10.13 48.94 5.04
CA GLN A 72 8.98 48.60 4.20
C GLN A 72 9.06 47.15 3.77
N ARG A 73 8.51 46.25 4.57
CA ARG A 73 7.81 44.99 4.23
C ARG A 73 7.42 44.18 5.46
N ALA A 74 6.79 44.83 6.43
CA ALA A 74 5.82 44.12 7.23
C ALA A 74 4.53 44.03 6.39
N VAL A 75 4.55 43.17 5.39
CA VAL A 75 3.29 42.69 4.81
C VAL A 75 2.59 41.96 5.94
N ALA A 76 1.58 42.63 6.53
CA ALA A 76 0.70 42.02 7.51
C ALA A 76 0.16 40.74 6.88
N TYR A 77 0.70 39.60 7.27
CA TYR A 77 0.17 38.27 6.93
C TYR A 77 -1.26 38.22 7.49
N LYS A 78 -2.23 38.56 6.67
CA LYS A 78 -3.62 38.19 6.94
C LYS A 78 -3.72 36.72 6.65
N PRO A 79 -3.78 35.85 7.67
CA PRO A 79 -3.92 34.43 7.43
C PRO A 79 -5.24 34.24 6.68
N ASP A 80 -5.15 33.62 5.50
CA ASP A 80 -6.30 33.28 4.68
C ASP A 80 -7.33 32.54 5.55
N ILE A 81 -8.56 32.99 5.55
CA ILE A 81 -9.66 32.37 6.29
C ILE A 81 -9.76 30.87 5.95
N ARG A 82 -9.45 30.49 4.70
CA ARG A 82 -9.41 29.10 4.27
C ARG A 82 -8.37 28.28 5.04
N VAL A 83 -7.17 28.82 5.27
CA VAL A 83 -6.11 28.14 6.06
C VAL A 83 -6.55 27.96 7.51
N ARG A 84 -7.22 28.96 8.10
CA ARG A 84 -7.76 28.83 9.47
C ARG A 84 -8.85 27.77 9.56
N LEU A 85 -9.75 27.70 8.59
CA LEU A 85 -10.81 26.70 8.55
C LEU A 85 -10.27 25.27 8.34
N THR A 86 -9.22 25.09 7.54
CA THR A 86 -8.57 23.79 7.36
C THR A 86 -7.89 23.31 8.64
N VAL A 87 -7.15 24.20 9.32
CA VAL A 87 -6.50 23.89 10.61
C VAL A 87 -7.54 23.51 11.67
N LEU A 88 -8.65 24.25 11.76
CA LEU A 88 -9.74 23.94 12.68
C LEU A 88 -10.38 22.57 12.36
N ARG A 89 -10.52 22.23 11.08
CA ARG A 89 -11.05 20.93 10.64
C ARG A 89 -10.09 19.79 10.94
N ASP A 90 -8.78 19.98 10.77
CA ASP A 90 -7.76 19.01 11.15
C ASP A 90 -7.75 18.80 12.67
N TRP A 91 -7.79 19.88 13.45
CA TRP A 91 -7.90 19.81 14.90
C TRP A 91 -9.19 19.12 15.34
N TRP A 92 -10.34 19.43 14.71
CA TRP A 92 -11.61 18.76 14.98
C TRP A 92 -11.57 17.26 14.66
N SER A 93 -10.89 16.84 13.59
CA SER A 93 -10.77 15.43 13.24
C SER A 93 -9.93 14.65 14.28
N VAL A 94 -8.87 15.26 14.82
CA VAL A 94 -8.06 14.70 15.92
C VAL A 94 -8.85 14.67 17.21
N PHE A 95 -9.54 15.75 17.55
CA PHE A 95 -10.42 15.83 18.72
C PHE A 95 -11.49 14.74 18.67
N ARG A 96 -12.16 14.58 17.53
CA ARG A 96 -13.18 13.56 17.32
C ARG A 96 -12.64 12.14 17.57
N SER A 97 -11.45 11.80 17.05
CA SER A 97 -10.90 10.45 17.20
C SER A 97 -10.41 10.13 18.60
N ARG A 98 -10.02 11.15 19.38
CA ARG A 98 -9.48 10.95 20.74
C ARG A 98 -10.48 11.10 21.86
N TYR A 99 -11.45 11.98 21.68
CA TYR A 99 -12.33 12.41 22.79
C TYR A 99 -13.81 12.11 22.56
N MET A 100 -14.21 11.73 21.34
CA MET A 100 -15.64 11.57 21.04
C MET A 100 -16.33 10.44 21.77
N ASP A 101 -15.61 9.35 22.10
CA ASP A 101 -16.19 8.30 22.93
C ASP A 101 -16.56 8.87 24.30
N SER A 102 -15.66 9.69 24.88
CA SER A 102 -15.92 10.36 26.17
C SER A 102 -17.07 11.38 26.08
N VAL A 103 -17.09 12.18 25.03
CA VAL A 103 -18.18 13.15 24.78
C VAL A 103 -19.51 12.43 24.53
N PHE A 104 -19.51 11.32 23.80
CA PHE A 104 -20.69 10.48 23.59
C PHE A 104 -21.24 9.96 24.91
N TRP A 105 -20.39 9.36 25.76
CA TRP A 105 -20.82 8.86 27.05
C TRP A 105 -21.28 9.96 28.00
N ILE A 106 -20.61 11.13 28.01
CA ILE A 106 -21.05 12.28 28.80
C ILE A 106 -22.42 12.77 28.31
N THR A 107 -22.64 12.82 27.01
CA THR A 107 -23.93 13.24 26.42
C THR A 107 -25.03 12.22 26.73
N CYS A 108 -24.73 10.91 26.60
CA CYS A 108 -25.67 9.85 26.98
C CYS A 108 -26.00 9.89 28.47
N PHE A 109 -25.02 10.14 29.34
CA PHE A 109 -25.23 10.29 30.78
C PHE A 109 -26.07 11.52 31.09
N ALA A 110 -25.81 12.67 30.46
CA ALA A 110 -26.60 13.87 30.63
C ALA A 110 -28.07 13.67 30.21
N LEU A 111 -28.30 12.97 29.07
CA LEU A 111 -29.63 12.62 28.58
C LEU A 111 -30.33 11.63 29.52
N ALA A 112 -29.59 10.65 30.06
CA ALA A 112 -30.14 9.71 31.04
C ALA A 112 -30.53 10.42 32.37
N CYS A 113 -29.70 11.36 32.83
CA CYS A 113 -30.02 12.19 33.98
C CYS A 113 -31.25 13.09 33.74
N GLN A 114 -31.36 13.71 32.54
CA GLN A 114 -32.55 14.46 32.16
C GLN A 114 -33.79 13.58 32.08
N PHE A 115 -33.69 12.39 31.51
CA PHE A 115 -34.79 11.42 31.48
C PHE A 115 -35.23 11.03 32.90
N ALA A 116 -34.28 10.75 33.78
CA ALA A 116 -34.58 10.43 35.19
C ALA A 116 -35.28 11.58 35.93
N VAL A 117 -34.84 12.84 35.69
CA VAL A 117 -35.48 14.05 36.27
C VAL A 117 -36.90 14.26 35.72
N VAL A 118 -37.10 14.05 34.41
CA VAL A 118 -38.44 14.16 33.79
C VAL A 118 -39.36 13.06 34.30
N THR A 119 -38.88 11.84 34.41
CA THR A 119 -39.66 10.70 34.95
C THR A 119 -40.02 10.94 36.41
N TYR A 120 -39.06 11.41 37.22
CA TYR A 120 -39.33 11.75 38.64
C TYR A 120 -40.35 12.89 38.77
N ARG A 121 -40.34 13.91 37.93
CA ARG A 121 -41.34 14.99 37.92
C ARG A 121 -42.73 14.53 37.50
N ASN A 122 -42.83 13.58 36.55
CA ASN A 122 -44.11 13.14 36.00
C ASN A 122 -44.77 11.98 36.79
N VAL A 123 -43.97 11.17 37.49
CA VAL A 123 -44.48 10.02 38.23
C VAL A 123 -44.76 10.34 39.72
N GLY A 124 -44.29 11.52 40.19
CA GLY A 124 -44.36 11.90 41.60
C GLY A 124 -43.46 11.04 42.50
N PRO A 125 -43.23 11.45 43.75
CA PRO A 125 -42.46 10.64 44.68
C PRO A 125 -43.24 9.37 44.99
N VAL A 126 -42.70 8.23 44.54
CA VAL A 126 -43.11 6.93 45.10
C VAL A 126 -42.76 6.99 46.58
N GLN A 127 -43.78 7.03 47.44
CA GLN A 127 -43.56 6.96 48.87
C GLN A 127 -42.98 5.57 49.18
N PRO A 128 -41.72 5.44 49.62
CA PRO A 128 -41.25 4.18 50.17
C PRO A 128 -41.74 4.08 51.60
N GLU A 129 -42.65 3.19 51.87
CA GLU A 129 -42.85 2.66 53.22
C GLU A 129 -41.63 1.79 53.61
N VAL A 130 -40.48 2.41 53.80
CA VAL A 130 -39.32 1.78 54.46
C VAL A 130 -38.57 2.87 55.19
N GLU A 131 -38.46 2.74 56.49
CA GLU A 131 -37.66 3.58 57.37
C GLU A 131 -36.18 3.55 56.94
N THR A 132 -35.76 4.55 56.19
CA THR A 132 -34.33 4.75 55.85
C THR A 132 -33.69 5.73 56.83
N PRO A 133 -32.42 5.51 57.28
CA PRO A 133 -31.74 6.37 58.22
C PRO A 133 -31.63 7.81 57.71
N LYS A 134 -32.07 8.79 58.50
CA LYS A 134 -32.15 10.24 58.19
C LYS A 134 -30.85 10.89 57.66
N ALA A 135 -29.71 10.27 57.84
CA ALA A 135 -28.43 10.76 57.38
C ALA A 135 -28.21 10.64 55.84
N TYR A 136 -28.70 9.54 55.24
CA TYR A 136 -28.55 9.32 53.78
C TYR A 136 -29.52 10.16 52.96
N ALA A 137 -30.72 10.41 53.45
CA ALA A 137 -31.72 11.23 52.79
C ALA A 137 -31.28 12.70 52.69
N LYS A 138 -30.51 13.23 53.66
CA LYS A 138 -30.04 14.61 53.68
C LYS A 138 -28.87 14.83 52.70
N ALA A 139 -28.00 13.84 52.52
CA ALA A 139 -26.89 13.89 51.56
C ALA A 139 -27.40 13.74 50.12
N ALA A 140 -28.32 12.81 49.86
CA ALA A 140 -28.94 12.61 48.54
C ALA A 140 -29.81 13.81 48.12
N GLY A 141 -30.56 14.41 49.05
CA GLY A 141 -31.35 15.63 48.81
C GLY A 141 -30.49 16.83 48.40
N LYS A 142 -29.31 17.00 49.01
CA LYS A 142 -28.38 18.07 48.69
C LYS A 142 -27.73 17.88 47.32
N ALA A 143 -27.35 16.67 46.95
CA ALA A 143 -26.79 16.34 45.65
C ALA A 143 -27.83 16.49 44.52
N VAL A 144 -29.08 16.13 44.76
CA VAL A 144 -30.19 16.33 43.80
C VAL A 144 -30.53 17.80 43.65
N GLU A 145 -30.47 18.59 44.72
CA GLU A 145 -30.72 20.07 44.66
C GLU A 145 -29.59 20.81 43.95
N GLU A 146 -28.32 20.42 44.14
CA GLU A 146 -27.18 20.99 43.40
C GLU A 146 -27.21 20.61 41.92
N ALA A 147 -27.57 19.37 41.60
CA ALA A 147 -27.76 18.91 40.21
C ALA A 147 -28.95 19.63 39.54
N ALA A 148 -30.04 19.86 40.26
CA ALA A 148 -31.18 20.62 39.76
C ALA A 148 -30.86 22.12 39.55
N LYS A 149 -30.04 22.74 40.43
CA LYS A 149 -29.55 24.12 40.25
C LYS A 149 -28.56 24.25 39.09
N ALA A 150 -27.70 23.26 38.87
CA ALA A 150 -26.79 23.19 37.72
C ALA A 150 -27.56 23.01 36.38
N ALA A 151 -28.60 22.21 36.37
CA ALA A 151 -29.48 22.04 35.20
C ALA A 151 -30.36 23.28 34.90
N ALA A 152 -30.77 24.02 35.94
CA ALA A 152 -31.54 25.26 35.75
C ALA A 152 -30.68 26.43 35.29
N ALA A 153 -29.37 26.43 35.51
CA ALA A 153 -28.44 27.45 35.03
C ALA A 153 -28.14 27.32 33.51
N LEU A 154 -28.43 26.20 32.90
CA LEU A 154 -28.34 25.99 31.45
C LEU A 154 -29.67 26.37 30.79
N ARG A 155 -29.82 27.63 30.35
CA ARG A 155 -30.98 28.15 29.57
C ARG A 155 -31.29 27.33 28.30
N VAL A 156 -30.44 26.37 27.93
CA VAL A 156 -30.65 25.39 26.88
C VAL A 156 -31.70 24.33 27.27
N GLY A 157 -31.93 24.13 28.59
CA GLY A 157 -32.87 23.14 29.10
C GLY A 157 -34.35 23.47 28.80
N ASP A 158 -34.73 24.74 28.81
CA ASP A 158 -36.15 25.13 28.64
C ASP A 158 -36.63 24.96 27.20
N ALA A 159 -35.75 25.24 26.21
CA ALA A 159 -36.06 25.01 24.80
C ALA A 159 -36.11 23.51 24.45
N ALA A 160 -35.24 22.70 25.06
CA ALA A 160 -35.24 21.25 24.88
C ALA A 160 -36.48 20.59 25.55
N LEU A 161 -36.89 21.07 26.72
CA LEU A 161 -38.11 20.63 27.41
C LEU A 161 -39.40 21.00 26.66
N ALA A 162 -39.44 22.19 26.06
CA ALA A 162 -40.57 22.62 25.21
C ALA A 162 -40.68 21.72 23.95
N CYS A 163 -39.56 21.34 23.35
CA CYS A 163 -39.55 20.41 22.21
C CYS A 163 -40.01 19.00 22.58
N LEU A 164 -39.77 18.51 23.82
CA LEU A 164 -40.19 17.19 24.27
C LEU A 164 -41.71 17.11 24.59
N ASN A 165 -42.34 18.24 24.93
CA ASN A 165 -43.78 18.31 25.24
C ASN A 165 -44.67 18.40 23.99
N TYR A 166 -44.11 18.51 22.79
CA TYR A 166 -44.88 18.45 21.55
C TYR A 166 -45.23 17.02 21.18
N PRO A 167 -46.41 16.72 20.61
CA PRO A 167 -46.69 15.37 20.07
C PRO A 167 -45.62 14.95 19.06
N GLY A 168 -44.84 13.94 19.38
CA GLY A 168 -43.68 13.51 18.57
C GLY A 168 -42.31 14.11 18.97
N GLY A 169 -42.24 14.96 20.02
CA GLY A 169 -41.01 15.60 20.47
C GLY A 169 -39.92 14.62 20.90
N TRP A 170 -40.28 13.39 21.28
CA TRP A 170 -39.36 12.28 21.58
C TRP A 170 -38.57 11.81 20.35
N MET A 171 -39.01 12.14 19.13
CA MET A 171 -38.29 11.77 17.90
C MET A 171 -37.04 12.62 17.68
N TRP A 172 -37.01 13.86 18.21
CA TRP A 172 -35.84 14.73 18.02
C TRP A 172 -34.57 14.22 18.70
N PRO A 173 -34.57 13.72 19.94
CA PRO A 173 -33.40 13.13 20.55
C PRO A 173 -32.90 11.91 19.77
N LEU A 174 -33.79 11.08 19.22
CA LEU A 174 -33.44 9.95 18.37
C LEU A 174 -32.84 10.41 17.03
N ALA A 175 -33.42 11.44 16.41
CA ALA A 175 -32.88 12.02 15.19
C ALA A 175 -31.50 12.65 15.41
N VAL A 176 -31.32 13.37 16.51
CA VAL A 176 -30.00 13.91 16.90
C VAL A 176 -29.00 12.80 17.19
N ALA A 177 -29.39 11.78 17.96
CA ALA A 177 -28.54 10.62 18.24
C ALA A 177 -28.17 9.85 16.96
N ALA A 178 -29.12 9.65 16.05
CA ALA A 178 -28.88 9.04 14.74
C ALA A 178 -27.93 9.90 13.88
N LEU A 179 -28.14 11.21 13.83
CA LEU A 179 -27.28 12.15 13.11
C LEU A 179 -25.85 12.16 13.70
N VAL A 180 -25.74 12.24 15.02
CA VAL A 180 -24.46 12.19 15.73
C VAL A 180 -23.76 10.86 15.44
N THR A 181 -24.48 9.74 15.57
CA THR A 181 -23.95 8.40 15.27
C THR A 181 -23.50 8.30 13.80
N TYR A 182 -24.29 8.82 12.86
CA TYR A 182 -23.94 8.89 11.44
C TYR A 182 -22.67 9.71 11.22
N LEU A 183 -22.59 10.90 11.81
CA LEU A 183 -21.43 11.79 11.68
C LEU A 183 -20.18 11.17 12.31
N LEU A 184 -20.33 10.45 13.43
CA LEU A 184 -19.25 9.76 14.13
C LEU A 184 -18.73 8.53 13.34
N ARG A 185 -19.65 7.78 12.72
CA ARG A 185 -19.32 6.59 11.93
C ARG A 185 -18.82 6.92 10.53
N ARG A 186 -18.92 8.18 10.09
CA ARG A 186 -18.46 8.58 8.77
C ARG A 186 -16.94 8.47 8.68
N LYS A 187 -16.49 7.45 7.94
CA LYS A 187 -15.07 7.23 7.67
C LYS A 187 -14.44 8.46 7.00
N SER A 188 -13.21 8.80 7.38
CA SER A 188 -12.46 9.87 6.74
C SER A 188 -12.22 9.56 5.27
N THR A 189 -12.47 10.52 4.39
CA THR A 189 -12.16 10.36 2.97
C THR A 189 -10.65 10.35 2.77
N VAL A 190 -10.17 9.41 1.97
CA VAL A 190 -8.77 9.27 1.60
C VAL A 190 -8.54 9.88 0.22
N TYR A 191 -7.46 10.60 0.09
CA TYR A 191 -7.05 11.26 -1.14
C TYR A 191 -5.67 10.79 -1.56
N LEU A 192 -5.48 10.57 -2.84
CA LEU A 192 -4.17 10.39 -3.46
C LEU A 192 -3.62 11.78 -3.78
N LEU A 193 -2.53 12.15 -3.10
CA LEU A 193 -1.90 13.46 -3.27
C LEU A 193 -1.15 13.53 -4.59
N ASP A 194 -0.23 12.60 -4.79
CA ASP A 194 0.58 12.44 -6.00
C ASP A 194 1.25 11.06 -5.98
N PHE A 195 1.88 10.72 -7.09
CA PHE A 195 2.70 9.51 -7.23
C PHE A 195 3.92 9.76 -8.11
N SER A 196 4.95 8.98 -7.90
CA SER A 196 6.19 9.00 -8.68
C SER A 196 6.52 7.61 -9.18
N LEU A 197 7.27 7.54 -10.28
CA LEU A 197 7.65 6.32 -10.94
C LEU A 197 9.17 6.16 -10.94
N PHE A 198 9.62 4.92 -10.95
CA PHE A 198 11.00 4.61 -11.25
C PHE A 198 11.26 4.81 -12.73
N GLU A 199 12.22 5.67 -13.02
CA GLU A 199 12.76 5.84 -14.38
C GLU A 199 14.13 5.17 -14.39
N PRO A 200 14.24 4.02 -15.06
CA PRO A 200 15.50 3.29 -15.10
C PRO A 200 16.54 4.07 -15.89
N PRO A 201 17.83 3.99 -15.50
CA PRO A 201 18.94 4.47 -16.31
C PRO A 201 18.92 3.84 -17.71
N GLU A 202 19.44 4.53 -18.71
CA GLU A 202 19.41 4.05 -20.11
C GLU A 202 20.18 2.73 -20.26
N GLU A 203 21.28 2.56 -19.52
CA GLU A 203 22.07 1.33 -19.52
C GLU A 203 21.32 0.10 -19.00
N TRP A 204 20.21 0.30 -18.24
CA TRP A 204 19.36 -0.80 -17.78
C TRP A 204 18.35 -1.25 -18.83
N LYS A 205 18.11 -0.43 -19.86
CA LYS A 205 17.14 -0.74 -20.91
C LYS A 205 17.76 -1.63 -21.97
N LYS A 206 17.02 -2.68 -22.34
CA LYS A 206 17.46 -3.67 -23.34
C LYS A 206 16.37 -3.95 -24.35
N SER A 207 16.78 -4.11 -25.58
CA SER A 207 15.92 -4.61 -26.67
C SER A 207 15.64 -6.11 -26.50
N GLN A 208 14.62 -6.60 -27.20
CA GLN A 208 14.32 -8.04 -27.19
C GLN A 208 15.48 -8.88 -27.70
N ALA A 209 16.22 -8.40 -28.72
CA ALA A 209 17.39 -9.10 -29.26
C ALA A 209 18.53 -9.19 -28.23
N GLU A 210 18.83 -8.06 -27.55
CA GLU A 210 19.84 -8.05 -26.47
C GLU A 210 19.43 -8.96 -25.33
N LEU A 211 18.13 -9.06 -25.00
CA LEU A 211 17.63 -9.95 -23.95
C LEU A 211 17.82 -11.43 -24.31
N VAL A 212 17.58 -11.82 -25.56
CA VAL A 212 17.85 -13.20 -26.01
C VAL A 212 19.34 -13.49 -25.91
N GLN A 213 20.20 -12.55 -26.30
CA GLN A 213 21.64 -12.71 -26.17
C GLN A 213 22.08 -12.78 -24.69
N LEU A 214 21.49 -11.95 -23.83
CA LEU A 214 21.75 -11.97 -22.40
C LEU A 214 21.38 -13.33 -21.77
N MET A 215 20.21 -13.89 -22.12
CA MET A 215 19.79 -15.20 -21.64
C MET A 215 20.74 -16.32 -22.15
N ASN A 216 21.23 -16.23 -23.39
CA ASN A 216 22.23 -17.14 -23.92
C ASN A 216 23.55 -17.04 -23.14
N ASN A 217 24.04 -15.84 -22.82
CA ASN A 217 25.24 -15.63 -22.03
C ASN A 217 25.07 -16.21 -20.60
N ILE A 218 23.91 -15.96 -19.96
CA ILE A 218 23.56 -16.53 -18.65
C ILE A 218 23.55 -18.06 -18.74
N GLY A 219 22.89 -18.62 -19.75
CA GLY A 219 22.85 -20.07 -19.96
C GLY A 219 24.23 -20.69 -20.03
N ARG A 220 25.15 -20.06 -20.77
CA ARG A 220 26.54 -20.52 -20.91
C ARG A 220 27.34 -20.35 -19.61
N SER A 221 27.28 -19.20 -18.97
CA SER A 221 28.09 -18.90 -17.77
C SER A 221 27.61 -19.66 -16.53
N MET A 222 26.30 -19.86 -16.41
CA MET A 222 25.65 -20.57 -15.29
C MET A 222 25.39 -22.06 -15.58
N LYS A 223 25.62 -22.51 -16.83
CA LYS A 223 25.31 -23.87 -17.32
C LYS A 223 23.84 -24.25 -17.08
N SER A 224 22.93 -23.31 -17.35
CA SER A 224 21.53 -23.41 -16.95
C SER A 224 20.55 -23.61 -18.11
N TYR A 225 20.75 -22.99 -19.28
CA TYR A 225 19.79 -23.10 -20.38
C TYR A 225 20.38 -23.87 -21.55
N GLU A 226 19.55 -24.75 -22.12
CA GLU A 226 19.82 -25.45 -23.36
C GLU A 226 19.16 -24.72 -24.55
N GLU A 227 19.51 -25.09 -25.78
CA GLU A 227 18.98 -24.46 -26.99
C GLU A 227 17.44 -24.46 -27.03
N PRO A 228 16.71 -25.56 -26.68
CA PRO A 228 15.23 -25.55 -26.64
C PRO A 228 14.62 -24.56 -25.65
N ASP A 229 15.33 -24.22 -24.55
CA ASP A 229 14.88 -23.25 -23.55
C ASP A 229 15.02 -21.84 -24.09
N LEU A 230 16.14 -21.56 -24.76
CA LEU A 230 16.43 -20.28 -25.42
C LEU A 230 15.44 -20.00 -26.56
N GLU A 231 15.16 -21.01 -27.41
CA GLU A 231 14.14 -20.92 -28.44
C GLU A 231 12.75 -20.64 -27.87
N PHE A 232 12.42 -21.34 -26.78
CA PHE A 232 11.14 -21.12 -26.10
C PHE A 232 11.03 -19.70 -25.54
N MET A 233 12.09 -19.22 -24.83
CA MET A 233 12.11 -17.87 -24.27
C MET A 233 12.04 -16.81 -25.38
N ALA A 234 12.79 -16.96 -26.45
CA ALA A 234 12.74 -16.04 -27.61
C ALA A 234 11.34 -15.99 -28.23
N LYS A 235 10.69 -17.14 -28.44
CA LYS A 235 9.31 -17.22 -28.94
C LYS A 235 8.32 -16.56 -28.01
N VAL A 236 8.43 -16.75 -26.71
CA VAL A 236 7.53 -16.13 -25.72
C VAL A 236 7.78 -14.63 -25.70
N LEU A 237 9.01 -14.18 -25.70
CA LEU A 237 9.38 -12.77 -25.69
C LEU A 237 8.79 -12.03 -26.89
N GLY A 238 8.94 -12.56 -28.11
CA GLY A 238 8.35 -11.97 -29.33
C GLY A 238 6.80 -11.90 -29.30
N ASN A 239 6.14 -12.73 -28.50
CA ASN A 239 4.68 -12.73 -28.34
C ASN A 239 4.20 -12.08 -27.03
N SER A 240 5.11 -11.65 -26.15
CA SER A 240 4.80 -11.14 -24.81
C SER A 240 4.05 -9.81 -24.81
N GLY A 241 4.25 -9.01 -25.86
CA GLY A 241 3.79 -7.62 -25.94
C GLY A 241 4.80 -6.61 -25.39
N THR A 242 5.97 -7.05 -24.90
CA THR A 242 7.06 -6.16 -24.46
C THR A 242 7.81 -5.62 -25.68
N GLY A 243 8.38 -4.44 -25.56
CA GLY A 243 9.18 -3.78 -26.63
C GLY A 243 10.67 -3.76 -26.33
N ASP A 244 11.37 -2.86 -27.02
CA ASP A 244 12.84 -2.83 -27.10
C ASP A 244 13.50 -1.85 -26.11
N ALA A 245 12.83 -1.44 -25.05
CA ALA A 245 13.38 -0.50 -24.06
C ALA A 245 12.99 -0.86 -22.64
N THR A 246 12.91 -2.16 -22.33
CA THR A 246 12.50 -2.64 -21.00
C THR A 246 13.69 -2.85 -20.07
N ALA A 247 13.52 -2.53 -18.78
CA ALA A 247 14.63 -2.41 -17.83
C ALA A 247 14.95 -3.71 -17.08
N TRP A 248 16.25 -3.95 -16.91
CA TRP A 248 16.82 -5.04 -16.12
C TRP A 248 17.85 -4.55 -15.11
N PRO A 249 17.98 -5.17 -13.94
CA PRO A 249 18.90 -4.71 -12.90
C PRO A 249 20.36 -5.08 -13.21
N PRO A 250 21.33 -4.32 -12.66
CA PRO A 250 22.76 -4.53 -12.93
C PRO A 250 23.27 -5.93 -12.60
N GLY A 251 22.74 -6.58 -11.56
CA GLY A 251 23.15 -7.94 -11.18
C GLY A 251 22.87 -8.98 -12.27
N ILE A 252 21.89 -8.73 -13.14
CA ILE A 252 21.60 -9.55 -14.32
C ILE A 252 22.39 -9.03 -15.52
N LEU A 253 22.42 -7.72 -15.73
CA LEU A 253 23.06 -7.09 -16.88
C LEU A 253 24.57 -7.30 -16.94
N GLN A 254 25.25 -7.59 -15.84
CA GLN A 254 26.68 -7.92 -15.91
C GLN A 254 27.00 -9.13 -16.80
N CYS A 255 26.02 -10.00 -17.09
CA CYS A 255 26.15 -11.12 -18.01
C CYS A 255 26.13 -10.70 -19.50
N GLU A 256 26.06 -9.41 -19.83
CA GLU A 256 26.41 -8.91 -21.16
C GLU A 256 27.85 -9.25 -21.50
N ASP A 257 28.73 -9.24 -20.50
CA ASP A 257 30.04 -9.85 -20.58
C ASP A 257 29.90 -11.38 -20.43
N PRO A 258 30.16 -12.17 -21.49
CA PRO A 258 29.96 -13.63 -21.45
C PRO A 258 30.87 -14.35 -20.43
N THR A 259 31.90 -13.68 -19.91
CA THR A 259 32.81 -14.23 -18.91
C THR A 259 32.28 -14.10 -17.48
N LYS A 260 31.24 -13.25 -17.28
CA LYS A 260 30.63 -13.01 -15.96
C LYS A 260 29.40 -13.87 -15.73
N GLN A 261 29.22 -14.26 -14.50
CA GLN A 261 27.99 -14.91 -14.03
C GLN A 261 27.02 -13.88 -13.49
N GLN A 262 25.73 -14.23 -13.44
CA GLN A 262 24.73 -13.41 -12.76
C GLN A 262 25.12 -13.18 -11.30
N ASP A 263 25.05 -11.93 -10.84
CA ASP A 263 25.22 -11.61 -9.42
C ASP A 263 23.90 -11.80 -8.66
N GLN A 264 23.79 -12.94 -8.02
CA GLN A 264 22.64 -13.29 -7.17
C GLN A 264 22.86 -12.98 -5.69
N THR A 265 23.92 -12.22 -5.37
CA THR A 265 24.24 -11.90 -3.99
C THR A 265 23.19 -10.99 -3.35
N MET A 266 23.11 -11.06 -2.02
CA MET A 266 22.28 -10.14 -1.24
C MET A 266 22.68 -8.67 -1.43
N VAL A 267 23.97 -8.42 -1.78
CA VAL A 267 24.48 -7.08 -2.05
C VAL A 267 23.87 -6.53 -3.34
N ALA A 268 23.89 -7.29 -4.42
CA ALA A 268 23.29 -6.92 -5.70
C ALA A 268 21.78 -6.70 -5.60
N ALA A 269 21.06 -7.59 -4.90
CA ALA A 269 19.63 -7.44 -4.68
C ALA A 269 19.28 -6.22 -3.82
N ARG A 270 20.08 -5.92 -2.79
CA ARG A 270 19.92 -4.69 -2.00
C ARG A 270 20.22 -3.44 -2.82
N HIS A 271 21.20 -3.49 -3.69
CA HIS A 271 21.53 -2.37 -4.58
C HIS A 271 20.36 -2.06 -5.53
N GLU A 272 19.75 -3.09 -6.15
CA GLU A 272 18.51 -2.92 -6.93
C GLU A 272 17.41 -2.28 -6.07
N ALA A 273 17.18 -2.82 -4.85
CA ALA A 273 16.17 -2.31 -3.93
C ALA A 273 16.39 -0.83 -3.57
N GLU A 274 17.62 -0.46 -3.19
CA GLU A 274 17.95 0.92 -2.85
C GLU A 274 17.76 1.84 -4.04
N THR A 275 18.21 1.44 -5.23
CA THR A 275 18.09 2.25 -6.44
C THR A 275 16.62 2.51 -6.78
N VAL A 276 15.78 1.48 -6.81
CA VAL A 276 14.38 1.62 -7.20
C VAL A 276 13.57 2.35 -6.12
N ILE A 277 13.65 1.90 -4.88
CA ILE A 277 12.83 2.42 -3.78
C ILE A 277 13.24 3.85 -3.41
N CYS A 278 14.56 4.11 -3.29
CA CYS A 278 15.00 5.44 -2.89
C CYS A 278 14.80 6.49 -3.98
N SER A 279 15.01 6.14 -5.26
CA SER A 279 14.76 7.10 -6.34
C SER A 279 13.27 7.45 -6.47
N THR A 280 12.36 6.48 -6.33
CA THR A 280 10.92 6.75 -6.36
C THR A 280 10.49 7.60 -5.16
N LEU A 281 10.96 7.29 -3.95
CA LEU A 281 10.64 8.08 -2.76
C LEU A 281 11.20 9.50 -2.85
N GLN A 282 12.43 9.65 -3.33
CA GLN A 282 13.05 10.96 -3.50
C GLN A 282 12.24 11.82 -4.47
N ARG A 283 11.91 11.29 -5.65
CA ARG A 283 11.06 11.99 -6.64
C ARG A 283 9.68 12.35 -6.08
N LEU A 284 9.07 11.46 -5.28
CA LEU A 284 7.78 11.76 -4.65
C LEU A 284 7.89 12.93 -3.66
N PHE A 285 8.93 12.95 -2.84
CA PHE A 285 9.15 14.04 -1.90
C PHE A 285 9.47 15.36 -2.60
N GLU A 286 10.25 15.32 -3.67
CA GLU A 286 10.59 16.50 -4.48
C GLU A 286 9.35 17.07 -5.19
N SER A 287 8.56 16.24 -5.88
CA SER A 287 7.37 16.68 -6.62
C SER A 287 6.26 17.21 -5.70
N THR A 288 6.12 16.60 -4.53
CA THR A 288 5.07 16.98 -3.57
C THR A 288 5.52 18.06 -2.57
N GLY A 289 6.83 18.28 -2.40
CA GLY A 289 7.37 19.10 -1.32
C GLY A 289 7.11 18.53 0.08
N LEU A 290 6.73 17.26 0.19
CA LEU A 290 6.57 16.56 1.47
C LEU A 290 7.94 16.30 2.09
N LYS A 291 8.02 16.48 3.40
CA LYS A 291 9.22 16.10 4.15
C LYS A 291 9.09 14.66 4.66
N PRO A 292 10.15 13.84 4.59
CA PRO A 292 10.12 12.45 5.10
C PRO A 292 9.58 12.35 6.53
N LYS A 293 9.90 13.31 7.38
CA LYS A 293 9.40 13.39 8.76
C LYS A 293 7.88 13.63 8.89
N GLN A 294 7.15 13.90 7.81
CA GLN A 294 5.70 14.07 7.84
C GLN A 294 4.96 12.75 7.59
N VAL A 295 5.67 11.70 7.17
CA VAL A 295 5.10 10.38 6.90
C VAL A 295 4.71 9.71 8.21
N ASP A 296 3.44 9.33 8.31
CA ASP A 296 2.87 8.62 9.46
C ASP A 296 2.88 7.10 9.25
N PHE A 297 2.67 6.67 8.00
CA PHE A 297 2.65 5.26 7.58
C PHE A 297 3.52 5.08 6.35
N LEU A 298 4.45 4.12 6.39
CA LEU A 298 5.21 3.66 5.23
C LEU A 298 4.85 2.21 4.95
N ILE A 299 4.38 1.92 3.74
CA ILE A 299 4.03 0.58 3.30
C ILE A 299 4.86 0.28 2.05
N ILE A 300 5.70 -0.75 2.10
CA ILE A 300 6.46 -1.20 0.94
C ILE A 300 6.04 -2.61 0.58
N ASN A 301 5.74 -2.86 -0.68
CA ASN A 301 5.44 -4.19 -1.16
C ASN A 301 6.47 -4.67 -2.19
N CYS A 302 6.92 -5.90 -1.98
CA CYS A 302 7.77 -6.67 -2.86
C CYS A 302 7.61 -8.15 -2.48
N SER A 303 7.34 -9.02 -3.44
CA SER A 303 7.10 -10.44 -3.17
C SER A 303 8.36 -11.28 -3.32
N LEU A 304 9.19 -11.00 -4.31
CA LEU A 304 10.36 -11.80 -4.66
C LEU A 304 11.59 -11.52 -3.79
N PHE A 305 11.60 -10.39 -3.06
CA PHE A 305 12.71 -10.04 -2.17
C PHE A 305 12.21 -9.44 -0.86
N SER A 306 12.34 -10.21 0.22
CA SER A 306 11.89 -9.83 1.58
C SER A 306 13.01 -10.04 2.61
N PRO A 307 14.05 -9.19 2.61
CA PRO A 307 15.23 -9.35 3.43
C PRO A 307 15.02 -8.90 4.88
N THR A 308 15.98 -9.28 5.75
CA THR A 308 16.17 -8.71 7.08
C THR A 308 17.48 -7.94 7.12
N PRO A 309 17.53 -6.63 7.51
CA PRO A 309 16.38 -5.76 7.80
C PRO A 309 15.46 -5.54 6.60
N SER A 310 14.18 -5.21 6.89
CA SER A 310 13.15 -5.05 5.86
C SER A 310 13.40 -3.86 4.92
N LEU A 311 12.78 -3.86 3.75
CA LEU A 311 12.83 -2.73 2.80
C LEU A 311 12.30 -1.45 3.44
N CYS A 312 11.30 -1.53 4.32
CA CYS A 312 10.83 -0.38 5.11
C CYS A 312 11.89 0.13 6.08
N ALA A 313 12.65 -0.75 6.72
CA ALA A 313 13.74 -0.35 7.62
C ALA A 313 14.86 0.38 6.83
N MET A 314 15.21 -0.12 5.65
CA MET A 314 16.15 0.51 4.72
C MET A 314 15.69 1.92 4.34
N ALA A 315 14.47 2.07 3.85
CA ALA A 315 13.93 3.37 3.46
C ALA A 315 13.81 4.34 4.65
N SER A 316 13.39 3.84 5.82
CA SER A 316 13.29 4.65 7.04
C SER A 316 14.65 5.20 7.48
N ASN A 317 15.70 4.38 7.41
CA ASN A 317 17.07 4.77 7.70
C ASN A 317 17.57 5.81 6.69
N ARG A 318 17.42 5.53 5.40
CA ARG A 318 17.91 6.39 4.31
C ARG A 318 17.30 7.79 4.33
N PHE A 319 16.01 7.90 4.62
CA PHE A 319 15.27 9.18 4.62
C PHE A 319 15.11 9.81 6.01
N GLY A 320 15.59 9.18 7.07
CA GLY A 320 15.46 9.67 8.43
C GLY A 320 14.01 9.87 8.86
N LEU A 321 13.15 8.86 8.64
CA LEU A 321 11.76 8.92 9.07
C LEU A 321 11.66 9.05 10.59
N ARG A 322 10.53 9.53 11.08
CA ARG A 322 10.29 9.66 12.53
C ARG A 322 10.27 8.29 13.21
N SER A 323 10.73 8.21 14.44
CA SER A 323 10.71 6.95 15.24
C SER A 323 9.31 6.39 15.48
N ASN A 324 8.27 7.24 15.42
CA ASN A 324 6.87 6.82 15.54
C ASN A 324 6.17 6.61 14.20
N CYS A 325 6.88 6.66 13.07
CA CYS A 325 6.35 6.22 11.78
C CYS A 325 6.08 4.71 11.84
N ARG A 326 4.87 4.32 11.50
CA ARG A 326 4.49 2.89 11.47
C ARG A 326 4.80 2.33 10.09
N THR A 327 5.55 1.24 10.05
CA THR A 327 6.03 0.64 8.80
C THR A 327 5.43 -0.75 8.59
N PHE A 328 5.10 -1.08 7.34
CA PHE A 328 4.53 -2.37 6.92
C PHE A 328 5.25 -2.86 5.67
N ASN A 329 5.85 -4.03 5.74
CA ASN A 329 6.45 -4.68 4.59
C ASN A 329 5.52 -5.82 4.14
N LEU A 330 4.94 -5.71 2.94
CA LEU A 330 4.03 -6.71 2.39
C LEU A 330 4.78 -7.56 1.37
N SER A 331 4.68 -8.88 1.51
CA SER A 331 5.27 -9.84 0.58
C SER A 331 4.29 -10.96 0.26
N GLY A 332 4.57 -11.74 -0.78
CA GLY A 332 3.75 -12.89 -1.17
C GLY A 332 2.39 -12.55 -1.78
N GLN A 333 2.14 -11.28 -2.16
CA GLN A 333 0.87 -10.82 -2.74
C GLN A 333 0.94 -10.65 -4.27
N GLY A 334 2.14 -10.84 -4.84
CA GLY A 334 2.39 -10.70 -6.28
C GLY A 334 1.92 -9.37 -6.85
N CYS A 335 1.41 -9.40 -8.08
CA CYS A 335 1.03 -8.20 -8.83
C CYS A 335 -0.15 -7.41 -8.22
N SER A 336 -0.93 -8.00 -7.31
CA SER A 336 -2.01 -7.30 -6.61
C SER A 336 -1.56 -6.46 -5.41
N ALA A 337 -0.28 -6.60 -5.00
CA ALA A 337 0.26 -6.02 -3.78
C ALA A 337 0.11 -4.49 -3.69
N SER A 338 0.17 -3.78 -4.82
CA SER A 338 0.01 -2.32 -4.83
C SER A 338 -1.38 -1.89 -4.36
N LEU A 339 -2.44 -2.45 -4.93
CA LEU A 339 -3.81 -2.12 -4.54
C LEU A 339 -4.14 -2.62 -3.12
N LEU A 340 -3.57 -3.76 -2.70
CA LEU A 340 -3.68 -4.23 -1.31
C LEU A 340 -2.95 -3.29 -0.34
N SER A 341 -1.83 -2.70 -0.75
CA SER A 341 -1.12 -1.67 0.03
C SER A 341 -1.93 -0.37 0.12
N VAL A 342 -2.61 0.01 -0.96
CA VAL A 342 -3.54 1.18 -0.96
C VAL A 342 -4.73 0.91 -0.05
N ASP A 343 -5.28 -0.31 -0.03
CA ASP A 343 -6.34 -0.72 0.88
C ASP A 343 -5.91 -0.59 2.34
N LEU A 344 -4.76 -1.17 2.69
CA LEU A 344 -4.18 -1.04 4.03
C LEU A 344 -3.93 0.43 4.40
N ALA A 345 -3.37 1.23 3.49
CA ALA A 345 -3.16 2.66 3.71
C ALA A 345 -4.48 3.40 3.94
N ALA A 346 -5.52 3.06 3.18
CA ALA A 346 -6.84 3.65 3.33
C ALA A 346 -7.47 3.32 4.69
N GLU A 347 -7.38 2.07 5.14
CA GLU A 347 -7.87 1.66 6.45
C GLU A 347 -7.10 2.36 7.58
N LEU A 348 -5.77 2.44 7.47
CA LEU A 348 -4.94 3.15 8.45
C LEU A 348 -5.31 4.63 8.53
N LEU A 349 -5.47 5.29 7.38
CA LEU A 349 -5.85 6.70 7.31
C LEU A 349 -7.28 6.96 7.82
N GLN A 350 -8.23 6.05 7.55
CA GLN A 350 -9.60 6.17 8.05
C GLN A 350 -9.68 6.09 9.57
N ASN A 351 -8.80 5.30 10.19
CA ASN A 351 -8.73 5.14 11.63
C ASN A 351 -7.77 6.12 12.33
N ASN A 352 -6.93 6.84 11.57
CA ASN A 352 -5.99 7.83 12.10
C ASN A 352 -6.19 9.14 11.33
N PRO A 353 -6.97 10.08 11.87
CA PRO A 353 -7.22 11.36 11.20
C PRO A 353 -5.95 12.20 11.13
N CYS A 354 -5.91 13.10 10.16
CA CYS A 354 -4.81 14.04 9.94
C CYS A 354 -3.46 13.34 9.71
N SER A 355 -3.46 12.28 8.89
CA SER A 355 -2.30 11.42 8.65
C SER A 355 -1.90 11.36 7.17
N LEU A 356 -0.64 11.00 6.94
CA LEU A 356 -0.03 10.81 5.62
C LEU A 356 0.54 9.40 5.54
N ALA A 357 0.13 8.65 4.53
CA ALA A 357 0.67 7.35 4.19
C ALA A 357 1.45 7.43 2.89
N VAL A 358 2.57 6.72 2.82
CA VAL A 358 3.33 6.50 1.59
C VAL A 358 3.36 5.02 1.30
N VAL A 359 2.95 4.65 0.10
CA VAL A 359 3.01 3.28 -0.43
C VAL A 359 4.10 3.23 -1.47
N VAL A 360 4.99 2.24 -1.40
CA VAL A 360 5.99 1.95 -2.45
C VAL A 360 5.73 0.54 -2.97
N SER A 361 5.61 0.45 -4.28
CA SER A 361 5.34 -0.80 -4.99
C SER A 361 6.48 -1.09 -5.94
N THR A 362 7.09 -2.27 -5.81
CA THR A 362 8.16 -2.73 -6.68
C THR A 362 8.20 -4.26 -6.70
N GLU A 363 8.91 -4.81 -7.68
CA GLU A 363 9.33 -6.20 -7.68
C GLU A 363 10.79 -6.27 -8.05
N LEU A 364 11.59 -6.95 -7.24
CA LEU A 364 13.04 -7.02 -7.39
C LEU A 364 13.43 -8.36 -8.00
N ILE A 365 14.09 -8.32 -9.14
CA ILE A 365 14.28 -9.49 -10.00
C ILE A 365 15.71 -10.00 -10.04
N THR A 366 16.69 -9.32 -9.42
CA THR A 366 18.11 -9.72 -9.42
C THR A 366 18.32 -11.19 -9.01
N GLN A 367 17.58 -11.67 -7.98
CA GLN A 367 17.70 -13.04 -7.50
C GLN A 367 16.64 -14.00 -8.04
N SER A 368 15.79 -13.53 -8.95
CA SER A 368 14.55 -14.24 -9.29
C SER A 368 14.57 -14.93 -10.65
N LEU A 369 15.69 -14.88 -11.40
CA LEU A 369 15.78 -15.66 -12.63
C LEU A 369 15.74 -17.14 -12.31
N TYR A 370 14.91 -17.87 -13.04
CA TYR A 370 14.84 -19.32 -12.97
C TYR A 370 15.89 -19.95 -13.89
N HIS A 371 16.67 -20.89 -13.36
CA HIS A 371 17.81 -21.53 -14.03
C HIS A 371 17.57 -22.99 -14.41
N GLY A 372 16.34 -23.44 -14.45
CA GLY A 372 15.97 -24.79 -14.89
C GLY A 372 15.37 -24.84 -16.30
N HIS A 373 14.75 -25.98 -16.65
CA HIS A 373 14.29 -26.28 -18.01
C HIS A 373 12.76 -26.30 -18.14
N GLU A 374 12.00 -26.16 -17.05
CA GLU A 374 10.54 -26.23 -17.12
C GLU A 374 9.92 -24.96 -17.71
N LYS A 375 9.19 -25.09 -18.81
CA LYS A 375 8.58 -23.98 -19.55
C LYS A 375 7.65 -23.10 -18.72
N ALA A 376 6.98 -23.67 -17.71
CA ALA A 376 6.07 -22.94 -16.84
C ALA A 376 6.81 -21.91 -15.95
N PHE A 377 8.09 -22.15 -15.64
CA PHE A 377 8.96 -21.25 -14.88
C PHE A 377 9.74 -20.30 -15.81
N LEU A 378 10.16 -20.75 -17.00
CA LEU A 378 10.86 -19.91 -17.97
C LEU A 378 10.06 -18.68 -18.41
N LEU A 379 8.71 -18.74 -18.29
CA LEU A 379 7.83 -17.59 -18.56
C LEU A 379 8.16 -16.38 -17.71
N GLN A 380 8.55 -16.54 -16.46
CA GLN A 380 8.92 -15.41 -15.59
C GLN A 380 10.13 -14.64 -16.12
N ASN A 381 11.14 -15.35 -16.66
CA ASN A 381 12.36 -14.75 -17.20
C ASN A 381 12.09 -13.87 -18.42
N THR A 382 10.99 -14.11 -19.14
CA THR A 382 10.61 -13.35 -20.33
C THR A 382 9.68 -12.18 -20.03
N LEU A 383 8.88 -12.25 -18.97
CA LEU A 383 7.81 -11.29 -18.70
C LEU A 383 8.19 -10.20 -17.70
N PHE A 384 8.85 -10.55 -16.57
CA PHE A 384 9.13 -9.59 -15.50
C PHE A 384 10.24 -8.61 -15.86
N ARG A 385 10.06 -7.36 -15.42
CA ARG A 385 10.98 -6.23 -15.63
C ARG A 385 11.15 -5.43 -14.35
N CYS A 386 12.27 -4.72 -14.27
CA CYS A 386 12.56 -3.82 -13.18
C CYS A 386 11.67 -2.57 -13.25
N GLY A 387 11.01 -2.24 -12.15
CA GLY A 387 10.17 -1.06 -12.05
C GLY A 387 9.71 -0.78 -10.64
N GLY A 388 9.17 0.40 -10.42
CA GLY A 388 8.68 0.80 -9.10
C GLY A 388 7.84 2.08 -9.14
N ALA A 389 7.02 2.25 -8.12
CA ALA A 389 6.20 3.44 -7.93
C ALA A 389 6.09 3.78 -6.45
N ALA A 390 6.07 5.07 -6.12
CA ALA A 390 5.76 5.56 -4.79
C ALA A 390 4.53 6.47 -4.83
N VAL A 391 3.60 6.29 -3.89
CA VAL A 391 2.28 6.93 -3.88
C VAL A 391 2.03 7.57 -2.52
N ALA A 392 1.64 8.83 -2.49
CA ALA A 392 1.27 9.55 -1.27
C ALA A 392 -0.26 9.61 -1.11
N LEU A 393 -0.75 9.05 -0.01
CA LEU A 393 -2.17 9.03 0.36
C LEU A 393 -2.38 9.81 1.67
N THR A 394 -3.46 10.59 1.75
CA THR A 394 -3.69 11.43 2.93
C THR A 394 -5.17 11.65 3.22
N ASN A 395 -5.47 11.94 4.48
CA ASN A 395 -6.74 12.51 4.93
C ASN A 395 -6.54 13.88 5.62
N LYS A 396 -5.33 14.48 5.51
CA LYS A 396 -5.02 15.81 6.05
C LYS A 396 -5.77 16.88 5.26
N ALA A 397 -6.63 17.65 5.92
CA ALA A 397 -7.41 18.70 5.28
C ALA A 397 -6.55 19.78 4.59
N SER A 398 -5.35 20.04 5.14
CA SER A 398 -4.39 20.99 4.57
C SER A 398 -3.81 20.55 3.21
N LEU A 399 -3.84 19.25 2.91
CA LEU A 399 -3.29 18.68 1.68
C LEU A 399 -4.36 18.38 0.62
N ILE A 400 -5.64 18.37 0.98
CA ILE A 400 -6.74 17.98 0.05
C ILE A 400 -6.79 18.87 -1.20
N GLY A 401 -6.56 20.17 -1.05
CA GLY A 401 -6.57 21.10 -2.19
C GLY A 401 -5.47 20.85 -3.24
N ARG A 402 -4.48 20.01 -2.90
CA ARG A 402 -3.36 19.62 -3.79
C ARG A 402 -3.49 18.18 -4.29
N ALA A 403 -4.49 17.45 -3.80
CA ALA A 403 -4.66 16.04 -4.15
C ALA A 403 -5.16 15.89 -5.59
N LYS A 404 -4.54 15.00 -6.33
CA LYS A 404 -4.93 14.67 -7.72
C LYS A 404 -6.22 13.86 -7.76
N TYR A 405 -6.36 12.88 -6.85
CA TYR A 405 -7.50 11.95 -6.87
C TYR A 405 -8.10 11.75 -5.49
N ARG A 406 -9.35 11.34 -5.49
CA ARG A 406 -10.08 10.90 -4.31
C ARG A 406 -10.36 9.41 -4.42
N LEU A 407 -9.94 8.63 -3.44
CA LEU A 407 -10.31 7.22 -3.34
C LEU A 407 -11.80 7.13 -2.99
N ARG A 408 -12.60 6.54 -3.88
CA ARG A 408 -14.04 6.36 -3.68
C ARG A 408 -14.38 4.98 -3.16
N HIS A 409 -14.02 3.97 -3.93
CA HIS A 409 -14.34 2.58 -3.64
C HIS A 409 -13.11 1.72 -3.86
N LEU A 410 -12.92 0.74 -3.01
CA LEU A 410 -11.94 -0.31 -3.16
C LEU A 410 -12.63 -1.63 -2.83
N VAL A 411 -12.54 -2.59 -3.72
CA VAL A 411 -13.09 -3.93 -3.55
C VAL A 411 -11.97 -4.94 -3.72
N ARG A 412 -11.75 -5.73 -2.68
CA ARG A 412 -10.77 -6.81 -2.67
C ARG A 412 -11.49 -8.15 -2.73
N THR A 413 -10.99 -9.03 -3.60
CA THR A 413 -11.51 -10.39 -3.76
C THR A 413 -10.36 -11.37 -3.61
N GLN A 414 -10.57 -12.41 -2.84
CA GLN A 414 -9.66 -13.54 -2.70
C GLN A 414 -10.39 -14.80 -3.11
N ILE A 415 -9.79 -15.58 -3.99
CA ILE A 415 -10.26 -16.92 -4.38
C ILE A 415 -9.39 -17.93 -3.64
N THR A 416 -10.02 -18.96 -3.06
CA THR A 416 -9.36 -19.85 -2.09
C THR A 416 -9.37 -21.33 -2.50
N ASP A 417 -9.76 -21.64 -3.74
CA ASP A 417 -9.68 -23.00 -4.26
C ASP A 417 -8.24 -23.37 -4.65
N ASP A 418 -7.95 -24.66 -4.69
CA ASP A 418 -6.60 -25.19 -4.92
C ASP A 418 -6.04 -24.82 -6.30
N GLU A 419 -6.90 -24.71 -7.33
CA GLU A 419 -6.50 -24.31 -8.67
C GLU A 419 -6.05 -22.85 -8.70
N SER A 420 -6.81 -21.96 -8.07
CA SER A 420 -6.47 -20.54 -7.95
C SER A 420 -5.22 -20.33 -7.10
N TYR A 421 -5.07 -21.08 -6.00
CA TYR A 421 -3.90 -21.03 -5.12
C TYR A 421 -2.62 -21.42 -5.87
N SER A 422 -2.69 -22.43 -6.73
CA SER A 422 -1.53 -22.96 -7.48
C SER A 422 -1.28 -22.28 -8.83
N ALA A 423 -2.10 -21.31 -9.23
CA ALA A 423 -2.02 -20.66 -10.55
C ALA A 423 -0.72 -19.85 -10.74
N VAL A 424 -0.23 -19.21 -9.67
CA VAL A 424 1.08 -18.55 -9.60
C VAL A 424 1.74 -19.02 -8.31
N PHE A 425 2.79 -19.82 -8.43
CA PHE A 425 3.33 -20.52 -7.27
C PHE A 425 4.86 -20.54 -7.28
N GLN A 426 5.48 -20.00 -6.22
CA GLN A 426 6.92 -20.08 -6.03
C GLN A 426 7.27 -21.44 -5.43
N CYS A 427 8.05 -22.24 -6.16
CA CYS A 427 8.47 -23.57 -5.73
C CYS A 427 9.73 -24.00 -6.48
N GLU A 428 10.22 -25.17 -6.12
CA GLU A 428 11.26 -25.88 -6.86
C GLU A 428 10.64 -26.73 -7.99
N ASP A 429 11.37 -26.88 -9.07
CA ASP A 429 11.05 -27.81 -10.15
C ASP A 429 11.53 -29.25 -9.81
N GLY A 430 11.36 -30.18 -10.76
CA GLY A 430 11.82 -31.57 -10.59
C GLY A 430 13.34 -31.74 -10.43
N SER A 431 14.15 -30.73 -10.74
CA SER A 431 15.61 -30.69 -10.61
C SER A 431 16.09 -29.96 -9.34
N GLY A 432 15.17 -29.32 -8.59
CA GLY A 432 15.47 -28.50 -7.41
C GLY A 432 15.78 -27.03 -7.74
N ALA A 433 15.57 -26.58 -8.98
CA ALA A 433 15.73 -25.18 -9.34
C ALA A 433 14.48 -24.36 -8.91
N THR A 434 14.71 -23.33 -8.11
CA THR A 434 13.64 -22.46 -7.59
C THR A 434 13.18 -21.43 -8.62
N GLY A 435 11.87 -21.22 -8.72
CA GLY A 435 11.28 -20.21 -9.58
C GLY A 435 9.81 -19.95 -9.28
N VAL A 436 9.18 -19.06 -10.02
CA VAL A 436 7.74 -18.82 -9.98
C VAL A 436 7.07 -19.53 -11.14
N ARG A 437 6.36 -20.60 -10.84
CA ARG A 437 5.59 -21.36 -11.81
C ARG A 437 4.32 -20.60 -12.20
N LEU A 438 4.14 -20.36 -13.50
CA LEU A 438 2.96 -19.75 -14.07
C LEU A 438 2.10 -20.79 -14.76
N SER A 439 0.91 -21.06 -14.22
CA SER A 439 -0.03 -22.02 -14.79
C SER A 439 -0.63 -21.50 -16.10
N LYS A 440 -0.88 -22.39 -17.05
CA LYS A 440 -1.66 -22.08 -18.28
C LYS A 440 -3.07 -21.57 -17.99
N LYS A 441 -3.61 -21.90 -16.81
CA LYS A 441 -4.96 -21.52 -16.38
C LYS A 441 -5.03 -20.12 -15.75
N ILE A 442 -3.91 -19.39 -15.64
CA ILE A 442 -3.85 -18.08 -14.99
C ILE A 442 -4.89 -17.10 -15.54
N VAL A 443 -5.15 -17.09 -16.85
CA VAL A 443 -6.12 -16.20 -17.49
C VAL A 443 -7.55 -16.56 -17.07
N GLU A 444 -7.86 -17.85 -16.96
CA GLU A 444 -9.16 -18.34 -16.52
C GLU A 444 -9.41 -18.00 -15.05
N VAL A 445 -8.43 -18.30 -14.19
CA VAL A 445 -8.47 -17.98 -12.74
C VAL A 445 -8.62 -16.48 -12.51
N ALA A 446 -7.84 -15.66 -13.21
CA ALA A 446 -7.95 -14.21 -13.15
C ALA A 446 -9.34 -13.71 -13.62
N GLY A 447 -9.89 -14.31 -14.69
CA GLY A 447 -11.23 -14.02 -15.19
C GLY A 447 -12.33 -14.35 -14.16
N ASN A 448 -12.21 -15.47 -13.45
CA ASN A 448 -13.14 -15.86 -12.40
C ASN A 448 -13.05 -14.91 -11.19
N ALA A 449 -11.84 -14.58 -10.74
CA ALA A 449 -11.64 -13.60 -9.67
C ALA A 449 -12.22 -12.24 -10.03
N MET A 450 -11.96 -11.75 -11.24
CA MET A 450 -12.49 -10.49 -11.75
C MET A 450 -14.02 -10.48 -11.79
N LYS A 451 -14.67 -11.57 -12.22
CA LYS A 451 -16.13 -11.69 -12.23
C LYS A 451 -16.72 -11.55 -10.82
N VAL A 452 -16.13 -12.18 -9.81
CA VAL A 452 -16.54 -12.04 -8.41
C VAL A 452 -16.34 -10.60 -7.93
N ASN A 453 -15.19 -10.00 -8.22
CA ASN A 453 -14.86 -8.63 -7.85
C ASN A 453 -15.82 -7.61 -8.45
N LEU A 454 -16.06 -7.69 -9.76
CA LEU A 454 -16.97 -6.79 -10.47
C LEU A 454 -18.43 -6.94 -10.03
N THR A 455 -18.84 -8.13 -9.57
CA THR A 455 -20.16 -8.32 -8.96
C THR A 455 -20.32 -7.53 -7.67
N GLN A 456 -19.25 -7.38 -6.90
CA GLN A 456 -19.23 -6.57 -5.68
C GLN A 456 -19.04 -5.08 -5.96
N LEU A 457 -18.22 -4.73 -6.96
CA LEU A 457 -17.96 -3.35 -7.34
C LEU A 457 -19.15 -2.69 -8.06
N GLY A 458 -19.86 -3.46 -8.89
CA GLY A 458 -20.95 -2.94 -9.73
C GLY A 458 -21.99 -2.09 -8.98
N PRO A 459 -22.58 -2.57 -7.87
CA PRO A 459 -23.55 -1.79 -7.10
C PRO A 459 -23.00 -0.48 -6.53
N LEU A 460 -21.68 -0.35 -6.38
CA LEU A 460 -21.01 0.83 -5.82
C LEU A 460 -20.73 1.91 -6.87
N VAL A 461 -20.50 1.51 -8.14
CA VAL A 461 -20.01 2.43 -9.18
C VAL A 461 -20.99 2.62 -10.35
N LEU A 462 -21.78 1.61 -10.68
CA LEU A 462 -22.67 1.67 -11.86
C LEU A 462 -23.81 2.66 -11.64
N PRO A 463 -24.22 3.40 -12.69
CA PRO A 463 -25.40 4.24 -12.63
C PRO A 463 -26.67 3.40 -12.37
N LEU A 464 -27.66 4.03 -11.75
CA LEU A 464 -28.92 3.36 -11.36
C LEU A 464 -29.62 2.69 -12.56
N SER A 465 -29.51 3.28 -13.75
CA SER A 465 -30.05 2.70 -15.00
C SER A 465 -29.48 1.33 -15.31
N GLU A 466 -28.15 1.14 -15.17
CA GLU A 466 -27.47 -0.13 -15.36
C GLU A 466 -27.86 -1.13 -14.27
N GLN A 467 -27.94 -0.69 -13.02
CA GLN A 467 -28.35 -1.53 -11.89
C GLN A 467 -29.80 -2.05 -12.10
N LEU A 468 -30.73 -1.18 -12.52
CA LEU A 468 -32.12 -1.56 -12.82
C LEU A 468 -32.21 -2.56 -13.98
N ARG A 469 -31.39 -2.41 -15.02
CA ARG A 469 -31.31 -3.39 -16.13
C ARG A 469 -30.85 -4.76 -15.65
N VAL A 470 -29.87 -4.82 -14.75
CA VAL A 470 -29.42 -6.07 -14.13
C VAL A 470 -30.55 -6.72 -13.34
N VAL A 471 -31.21 -5.96 -12.43
CA VAL A 471 -32.33 -6.45 -11.63
C VAL A 471 -33.49 -6.94 -12.52
N TRP A 472 -33.83 -6.18 -13.56
CA TRP A 472 -34.88 -6.56 -14.52
C TRP A 472 -34.55 -7.86 -15.28
N SER A 473 -33.28 -8.03 -15.69
CA SER A 473 -32.79 -9.25 -16.33
C SER A 473 -32.88 -10.46 -15.41
N LEU A 474 -32.61 -10.28 -14.12
CA LEU A 474 -32.74 -11.33 -13.09
C LEU A 474 -34.21 -11.72 -12.86
N LEU A 475 -35.09 -10.73 -12.75
CA LEU A 475 -36.53 -10.95 -12.55
C LEU A 475 -37.19 -11.67 -13.73
N ARG A 476 -36.79 -11.32 -14.96
CA ARG A 476 -37.33 -11.97 -16.19
C ARG A 476 -36.81 -13.38 -16.41
N ARG A 477 -35.90 -13.90 -15.57
CA ARG A 477 -35.26 -15.22 -15.74
C ARG A 477 -34.73 -15.45 -17.16
N SER A 478 -34.21 -14.38 -17.80
CA SER A 478 -33.69 -14.46 -19.17
C SER A 478 -32.56 -15.49 -19.26
N PRO A 479 -32.56 -16.38 -20.27
CA PRO A 479 -31.47 -17.33 -20.46
C PRO A 479 -30.11 -16.64 -20.71
N LYS A 480 -30.13 -15.43 -21.27
CA LYS A 480 -28.94 -14.56 -21.38
C LYS A 480 -29.01 -13.49 -20.33
N ARG A 481 -28.19 -13.62 -19.26
CA ARG A 481 -28.05 -12.59 -18.23
C ARG A 481 -27.51 -11.31 -18.86
N TYR A 482 -28.09 -10.18 -18.46
CA TYR A 482 -27.55 -8.87 -18.84
C TYR A 482 -26.19 -8.64 -18.16
N LEU A 483 -25.20 -8.27 -18.96
CA LEU A 483 -23.87 -7.85 -18.51
C LEU A 483 -23.85 -6.33 -18.53
N PRO A 484 -23.75 -5.67 -17.36
CA PRO A 484 -23.71 -4.20 -17.31
C PRO A 484 -22.46 -3.66 -17.97
N SER A 485 -22.57 -2.49 -18.59
CA SER A 485 -21.43 -1.78 -19.15
C SER A 485 -20.73 -0.96 -18.09
N PHE A 486 -19.52 -1.36 -17.72
CA PHE A 486 -18.69 -0.57 -16.79
C PHE A 486 -18.20 0.75 -17.42
N LYS A 487 -18.13 0.84 -18.74
CA LYS A 487 -17.83 2.10 -19.46
C LYS A 487 -18.85 3.22 -19.20
N ALA A 488 -20.07 2.88 -18.76
CA ALA A 488 -21.06 3.88 -18.34
C ALA A 488 -20.70 4.59 -17.01
N ALA A 489 -19.71 4.10 -16.29
CA ALA A 489 -19.32 4.61 -14.97
C ALA A 489 -17.82 4.89 -14.83
N ILE A 490 -17.01 4.38 -15.73
CA ILE A 490 -15.55 4.42 -15.68
C ILE A 490 -15.05 4.97 -17.00
N ASP A 491 -14.33 6.08 -16.93
CA ASP A 491 -13.79 6.78 -18.09
C ASP A 491 -12.47 6.15 -18.58
N HIS A 492 -11.63 5.67 -17.64
CA HIS A 492 -10.32 5.11 -17.93
C HIS A 492 -10.07 3.81 -17.15
N PHE A 493 -9.35 2.89 -17.78
CA PHE A 493 -8.97 1.60 -17.20
C PHE A 493 -7.46 1.48 -17.08
N CYS A 494 -6.97 1.18 -15.87
CA CYS A 494 -5.59 0.78 -15.62
C CYS A 494 -5.60 -0.73 -15.33
N ILE A 495 -5.27 -1.53 -16.33
CA ILE A 495 -5.31 -2.99 -16.25
C ILE A 495 -3.89 -3.51 -16.18
N HIS A 496 -3.56 -4.18 -15.08
CA HIS A 496 -2.21 -4.70 -14.84
C HIS A 496 -1.58 -5.32 -16.10
N ALA A 497 -0.44 -4.76 -16.51
CA ALA A 497 0.34 -5.16 -17.69
C ALA A 497 1.09 -6.49 -17.46
N GLY A 498 0.34 -7.54 -17.11
CA GLY A 498 0.89 -8.85 -16.75
C GLY A 498 1.44 -9.65 -17.94
N GLY A 499 1.01 -9.30 -19.16
CA GLY A 499 1.38 -9.92 -20.41
C GLY A 499 0.23 -9.83 -21.42
N ARG A 500 0.55 -9.95 -22.71
CA ARG A 500 -0.41 -9.79 -23.81
C ARG A 500 -1.67 -10.65 -23.65
N ALA A 501 -1.50 -11.96 -23.35
CA ALA A 501 -2.63 -12.87 -23.22
C ALA A 501 -3.60 -12.49 -22.09
N VAL A 502 -3.10 -11.89 -21.01
CA VAL A 502 -3.93 -11.41 -19.89
C VAL A 502 -4.75 -10.20 -20.34
N LEU A 503 -4.12 -9.24 -21.01
CA LEU A 503 -4.80 -8.05 -21.54
C LEU A 503 -5.87 -8.42 -22.56
N ASP A 504 -5.55 -9.32 -23.52
CA ASP A 504 -6.51 -9.81 -24.53
C ASP A 504 -7.71 -10.50 -23.87
N GLY A 505 -7.47 -11.28 -22.80
CA GLY A 505 -8.52 -11.94 -22.04
C GLY A 505 -9.46 -10.95 -21.33
N ILE A 506 -8.92 -9.89 -20.73
CA ILE A 506 -9.70 -8.86 -20.04
C ILE A 506 -10.49 -8.00 -21.04
N GLU A 507 -9.85 -7.55 -22.13
CA GLU A 507 -10.50 -6.81 -23.21
C GLU A 507 -11.75 -7.53 -23.70
N LYS A 508 -11.62 -8.81 -24.01
CA LYS A 508 -12.73 -9.66 -24.46
C LYS A 508 -13.83 -9.81 -23.39
N ASN A 509 -13.44 -10.04 -22.13
CA ASN A 509 -14.40 -10.30 -21.05
C ASN A 509 -15.19 -9.05 -20.64
N LEU A 510 -14.56 -7.89 -20.64
CA LEU A 510 -15.19 -6.60 -20.32
C LEU A 510 -15.76 -5.87 -21.54
N LYS A 511 -15.51 -6.39 -22.75
CA LYS A 511 -15.89 -5.76 -24.03
C LYS A 511 -15.36 -4.33 -24.12
N LEU A 512 -14.08 -4.17 -23.79
CA LEU A 512 -13.38 -2.90 -23.90
C LEU A 512 -12.99 -2.64 -25.35
N ASP A 513 -12.91 -1.37 -25.72
CA ASP A 513 -12.42 -0.96 -27.02
C ASP A 513 -10.88 -0.90 -27.00
N PRO A 514 -10.21 -0.89 -28.17
CA PRO A 514 -8.76 -0.76 -28.25
C PRO A 514 -8.21 0.48 -27.52
N ASP A 515 -8.96 1.59 -27.53
CA ASP A 515 -8.58 2.85 -26.86
C ASP A 515 -8.60 2.70 -25.33
N ASP A 516 -9.55 1.95 -24.76
CA ASP A 516 -9.59 1.64 -23.34
C ASP A 516 -8.37 0.82 -22.88
N MET A 517 -7.83 -0.01 -23.79
CA MET A 517 -6.67 -0.88 -23.55
C MET A 517 -5.32 -0.20 -23.86
N LEU A 518 -5.33 0.95 -24.53
CA LEU A 518 -4.13 1.62 -25.00
C LEU A 518 -3.13 1.93 -23.88
N PRO A 519 -3.53 2.45 -22.70
CA PRO A 519 -2.60 2.71 -21.60
C PRO A 519 -1.87 1.43 -21.16
N SER A 520 -2.61 0.35 -20.94
CA SER A 520 -2.06 -0.93 -20.45
C SER A 520 -1.16 -1.61 -21.48
N ARG A 521 -1.53 -1.58 -22.77
CA ARG A 521 -0.71 -2.13 -23.86
C ARG A 521 0.57 -1.32 -24.10
N THR A 522 0.48 0.01 -23.98
CA THR A 522 1.65 0.89 -24.11
C THR A 522 2.63 0.66 -22.96
N VAL A 523 2.14 0.60 -21.73
CA VAL A 523 2.98 0.31 -20.57
C VAL A 523 3.62 -1.08 -20.65
N LEU A 524 2.88 -2.11 -21.09
CA LEU A 524 3.45 -3.43 -21.34
C LEU A 524 4.58 -3.37 -22.38
N ARG A 525 4.40 -2.62 -23.46
CA ARG A 525 5.42 -2.46 -24.49
C ARG A 525 6.65 -1.73 -23.98
N GLU A 526 6.48 -0.62 -23.26
CA GLU A 526 7.58 0.28 -22.90
C GLU A 526 8.29 -0.10 -21.60
N ARG A 527 7.55 -0.69 -20.66
CA ARG A 527 8.06 -1.01 -19.32
C ARG A 527 8.10 -2.51 -19.04
N GLY A 528 7.35 -3.32 -19.81
CA GLY A 528 7.14 -4.72 -19.53
C GLY A 528 6.27 -4.96 -18.29
N ASN A 529 6.30 -6.16 -17.76
CA ASN A 529 5.60 -6.49 -16.52
C ASN A 529 6.44 -6.10 -15.30
N THR A 530 6.19 -4.91 -14.76
CA THR A 530 6.83 -4.42 -13.52
C THR A 530 6.06 -4.84 -12.26
N SER A 531 5.33 -5.96 -12.33
CA SER A 531 4.51 -6.50 -11.24
C SER A 531 3.49 -5.49 -10.71
N SER A 532 3.43 -5.29 -9.41
CA SER A 532 2.43 -4.45 -8.73
C SER A 532 2.52 -2.95 -9.08
N SER A 533 3.65 -2.47 -9.59
CA SER A 533 3.84 -1.06 -9.93
C SER A 533 3.28 -0.67 -11.31
N SER A 534 2.95 -1.63 -12.19
CA SER A 534 2.54 -1.36 -13.58
C SER A 534 1.36 -0.40 -13.73
N ILE A 535 0.35 -0.51 -12.88
CA ILE A 535 -0.86 0.33 -12.93
C ILE A 535 -0.58 1.83 -12.73
N TRP A 536 0.50 2.18 -12.03
CA TRP A 536 0.89 3.57 -11.81
C TRP A 536 1.55 4.19 -13.06
N TYR A 537 2.26 3.39 -13.87
CA TYR A 537 2.73 3.80 -15.18
C TYR A 537 1.55 4.04 -16.14
N GLU A 538 0.52 3.20 -16.05
CA GLU A 538 -0.71 3.36 -16.84
C GLU A 538 -1.47 4.62 -16.44
N LEU A 539 -1.60 4.90 -15.12
CA LEU A 539 -2.23 6.11 -14.63
C LEU A 539 -1.44 7.36 -15.09
N ARG A 540 -0.10 7.30 -15.11
CA ARG A 540 0.74 8.38 -15.64
C ARG A 540 0.51 8.58 -17.13
N TYR A 541 0.45 7.50 -17.90
CA TYR A 541 0.15 7.56 -19.33
C TYR A 541 -1.20 8.25 -19.57
N ILE A 542 -2.21 7.95 -18.78
CA ILE A 542 -3.52 8.60 -18.86
C ILE A 542 -3.42 10.09 -18.50
N GLU A 543 -2.70 10.46 -17.42
CA GLU A 543 -2.48 11.88 -17.06
C GLU A 543 -1.81 12.69 -18.16
N GLU A 544 -0.95 12.07 -18.97
CA GLU A 544 -0.18 12.73 -20.02
C GLU A 544 -0.91 12.78 -21.37
N HIS A 545 -1.85 11.86 -21.63
CA HIS A 545 -2.47 11.68 -22.95
C HIS A 545 -4.00 11.84 -22.96
N ALA A 546 -4.68 11.76 -21.80
CA ALA A 546 -6.12 12.03 -21.74
C ALA A 546 -6.36 13.54 -21.60
N ASN A 547 -7.00 14.12 -22.61
CA ASN A 547 -7.42 15.52 -22.63
C ASN A 547 -8.69 15.72 -21.81
#